data_7bc8a32602a9491bef85d00aa87b8863
#
_entry.id   7bc8a32602a9491bef85d00aa87b8863
#
_cell.length_a   1.000
_cell.length_b   1.000
_cell.length_c   1.000
_cell.angle_alpha   90.00
_cell.angle_beta   90.00
_cell.angle_gamma   90.00
#
_symmetry.space_group_name_H-M   'P 1'
#
loop_
_entity.id
_entity.type
_entity.pdbx_description
1 polymer ?
#
loop_
_entity_poly.entity_id
_entity_poly.type
_entity_poly.pdbx_seq_one_letter_code
_entity_poly.pdbx_strand_id
1 'polypeptide(L)'
;MTLATLGRTKSGELMFQNPRWTPIDTIRVDVFIDGEWHDYHCTDYDEVSHGQELWELLSNTYVDQVAACSDEERYEWAASDIRAHRAVALKETDWMSCNDVELENHSEWMVYRRKWRDITEAEGFPFTVELPKKPQLTKCKNGY
;
A
#
# COMPACT_ATOMS: atom_id res chain seq x y z
N MET A 1 10.60 -30.30 -7.70
CA MET A 1 10.82 -28.98 -7.06
C MET A 1 12.02 -29.03 -6.16
N THR A 2 13.03 -28.24 -6.45
CA THR A 2 14.18 -28.08 -5.57
C THR A 2 13.80 -27.09 -4.46
N LEU A 3 13.94 -27.49 -3.21
CA LEU A 3 13.76 -26.56 -2.08
C LEU A 3 14.85 -25.50 -2.10
N ALA A 4 14.48 -24.26 -1.87
CA ALA A 4 15.44 -23.16 -1.75
C ALA A 4 16.41 -23.42 -0.60
N THR A 5 17.70 -23.22 -0.84
CA THR A 5 18.74 -23.35 0.19
C THR A 5 18.92 -22.02 0.91
N LEU A 6 18.48 -21.97 2.17
CA LEU A 6 18.61 -20.78 3.01
C LEU A 6 20.04 -20.69 3.56
N GLY A 7 20.66 -19.52 3.39
CA GLY A 7 21.94 -19.21 4.03
C GLY A 7 21.75 -19.03 5.53
N ARG A 8 22.59 -19.70 6.33
CA ARG A 8 22.54 -19.61 7.79
C ARG A 8 23.92 -19.30 8.35
N THR A 9 23.92 -18.58 9.48
CA THR A 9 25.14 -18.32 10.25
C THR A 9 25.60 -19.60 10.96
N LYS A 10 26.78 -19.56 11.59
CA LYS A 10 27.29 -20.69 12.39
C LYS A 10 26.36 -21.04 13.56
N SER A 11 25.60 -20.08 14.07
CA SER A 11 24.60 -20.30 15.13
C SER A 11 23.24 -20.82 14.63
N GLY A 12 23.10 -20.98 13.31
CA GLY A 12 21.87 -21.50 12.69
C GLY A 12 20.79 -20.47 12.37
N GLU A 13 21.06 -19.18 12.60
CA GLU A 13 20.16 -18.10 12.25
C GLU A 13 20.21 -17.79 10.75
N LEU A 14 19.10 -17.32 10.18
CA LEU A 14 19.06 -16.86 8.80
C LEU A 14 20.03 -15.68 8.59
N MET A 15 20.78 -15.74 7.50
CA MET A 15 21.66 -14.63 7.09
C MET A 15 20.81 -13.52 6.46
N PHE A 16 20.92 -12.33 7.01
CA PHE A 16 20.20 -11.15 6.53
C PHE A 16 21.13 -9.93 6.53
N GLN A 17 20.79 -8.93 5.72
CA GLN A 17 21.45 -7.62 5.70
C GLN A 17 20.45 -6.53 5.34
N ASN A 18 20.78 -5.28 5.70
CA ASN A 18 20.01 -4.08 5.36
C ASN A 18 18.52 -4.14 5.77
N PRO A 19 18.18 -4.57 7.00
CA PRO A 19 16.79 -4.56 7.43
C PRO A 19 16.31 -3.13 7.62
N ARG A 20 15.09 -2.85 7.13
CA ARG A 20 14.51 -1.50 7.20
C ARG A 20 12.99 -1.57 7.32
N TRP A 21 12.43 -0.70 8.17
CA TRP A 21 10.99 -0.54 8.27
C TRP A 21 10.42 0.08 7.01
N THR A 22 9.23 -0.37 6.61
CA THR A 22 8.46 0.24 5.52
C THR A 22 7.41 1.21 6.07
N PRO A 23 6.79 2.06 5.22
CA PRO A 23 5.72 2.95 5.68
C PRO A 23 4.49 2.27 6.28
N ILE A 24 4.32 0.98 6.05
CA ILE A 24 3.18 0.17 6.54
C ILE A 24 3.56 -0.75 7.70
N ASP A 25 4.62 -0.42 8.42
CA ASP A 25 5.09 -1.17 9.60
C ASP A 25 5.44 -2.64 9.32
N THR A 26 5.93 -2.91 8.13
CA THR A 26 6.55 -4.18 7.74
C THR A 26 8.05 -3.99 7.58
N ILE A 27 8.80 -5.08 7.35
CA ILE A 27 10.26 -5.00 7.25
C ILE A 27 10.71 -5.50 5.88
N ARG A 28 11.49 -4.68 5.18
CA ARG A 28 12.26 -5.12 4.02
C ARG A 28 13.65 -5.49 4.44
N VAL A 29 14.17 -6.57 3.90
CA VAL A 29 15.47 -7.13 4.29
C VAL A 29 16.03 -7.94 3.12
N ASP A 30 17.35 -7.94 2.98
CA ASP A 30 18.01 -8.84 2.03
C ASP A 30 18.30 -10.16 2.73
N VAL A 31 17.91 -11.26 2.12
CA VAL A 31 18.07 -12.63 2.62
C VAL A 31 18.97 -13.42 1.67
N PHE A 32 19.87 -14.23 2.22
CA PHE A 32 20.74 -15.08 1.42
C PHE A 32 20.06 -16.41 1.11
N ILE A 33 19.69 -16.60 -0.16
CA ILE A 33 18.98 -17.80 -0.63
C ILE A 33 19.68 -18.33 -1.89
N ASP A 34 19.94 -19.62 -1.95
CA ASP A 34 20.57 -20.30 -3.09
C ASP A 34 21.91 -19.64 -3.54
N GLY A 35 22.69 -19.16 -2.58
CA GLY A 35 23.98 -18.54 -2.85
C GLY A 35 23.93 -17.08 -3.28
N GLU A 36 22.77 -16.45 -3.24
CA GLU A 36 22.58 -15.05 -3.65
C GLU A 36 21.74 -14.27 -2.65
N TRP A 37 21.90 -12.94 -2.64
CA TRP A 37 21.09 -12.04 -1.85
C TRP A 37 19.82 -11.67 -2.60
N HIS A 38 18.67 -11.80 -1.93
CA HIS A 38 17.35 -11.45 -2.47
C HIS A 38 16.65 -10.46 -1.57
N ASP A 39 15.97 -9.47 -2.15
CA ASP A 39 15.09 -8.57 -1.43
C ASP A 39 13.85 -9.35 -0.98
N TYR A 40 13.55 -9.27 0.32
CA TYR A 40 12.42 -9.96 0.93
C TYR A 40 11.57 -9.00 1.74
N HIS A 41 10.27 -9.11 1.58
CA HIS A 41 9.29 -8.32 2.33
C HIS A 41 8.68 -9.17 3.45
N CYS A 42 9.10 -8.88 4.67
CA CYS A 42 8.76 -9.65 5.86
C CYS A 42 7.57 -9.01 6.58
N THR A 43 6.56 -9.79 6.92
CA THR A 43 5.35 -9.34 7.59
C THR A 43 5.01 -10.22 8.79
N ASP A 44 4.17 -9.72 9.69
CA ASP A 44 3.72 -10.47 10.87
C ASP A 44 2.72 -11.60 10.52
N TYR A 45 2.19 -11.57 9.29
CA TYR A 45 1.25 -12.57 8.78
C TYR A 45 1.83 -13.43 7.65
N ASP A 46 3.16 -13.51 7.56
CA ASP A 46 3.82 -14.29 6.51
C ASP A 46 3.50 -15.78 6.65
N GLU A 47 3.06 -16.41 5.56
CA GLU A 47 2.71 -17.83 5.53
C GLU A 47 3.93 -18.73 5.31
N VAL A 48 5.05 -18.16 4.88
CA VAL A 48 6.29 -18.87 4.59
C VAL A 48 7.13 -19.00 5.86
N SER A 49 7.63 -20.19 6.15
CA SER A 49 8.37 -20.47 7.41
C SER A 49 9.60 -19.58 7.62
N HIS A 50 10.39 -19.34 6.58
CA HIS A 50 11.55 -18.44 6.69
C HIS A 50 11.14 -16.97 6.85
N GLY A 51 10.01 -16.56 6.31
CA GLY A 51 9.44 -15.24 6.53
C GLY A 51 8.99 -15.04 7.97
N GLN A 52 8.35 -16.04 8.56
CA GLN A 52 7.96 -16.04 9.97
C GLN A 52 9.19 -15.97 10.89
N GLU A 53 10.22 -16.74 10.60
CA GLU A 53 11.49 -16.74 11.34
C GLU A 53 12.18 -15.37 11.25
N LEU A 54 12.24 -14.77 10.07
CA LEU A 54 12.80 -13.42 9.87
C LEU A 54 12.02 -12.36 10.64
N TRP A 55 10.71 -12.41 10.59
CA TRP A 55 9.87 -11.46 11.33
C TRP A 55 10.17 -11.53 12.83
N GLU A 56 10.22 -12.73 13.39
CA GLU A 56 10.54 -12.96 14.80
C GLU A 56 11.93 -12.43 15.17
N LEU A 57 12.93 -12.71 14.33
CA LEU A 57 14.29 -12.21 14.55
C LEU A 57 14.38 -10.68 14.47
N LEU A 58 13.79 -10.07 13.44
CA LEU A 58 13.94 -8.66 13.15
C LEU A 58 13.02 -7.77 13.99
N SER A 59 11.84 -8.25 14.36
CA SER A 59 10.92 -7.48 15.20
C SER A 59 11.22 -7.58 16.69
N ASN A 60 11.99 -8.58 17.12
CA ASN A 60 12.34 -8.82 18.52
C ASN A 60 13.85 -8.78 18.77
N THR A 61 14.58 -9.83 18.34
CA THR A 61 15.97 -10.02 18.71
C THR A 61 16.90 -8.93 18.15
N TYR A 62 16.69 -8.54 16.91
CA TYR A 62 17.53 -7.56 16.19
C TYR A 62 16.79 -6.27 15.83
N VAL A 63 15.73 -5.94 16.57
CA VAL A 63 14.91 -4.76 16.29
C VAL A 63 15.72 -3.46 16.26
N ASP A 64 16.77 -3.35 17.06
CA ASP A 64 17.64 -2.17 17.09
C ASP A 64 18.50 -2.02 15.82
N GLN A 65 18.64 -3.09 15.04
CA GLN A 65 19.39 -3.07 13.78
C GLN A 65 18.51 -2.70 12.58
N VAL A 66 17.19 -2.69 12.75
CA VAL A 66 16.26 -2.35 11.67
C VAL A 66 16.21 -0.83 11.49
N ALA A 67 16.63 -0.35 10.33
CA ALA A 67 16.63 1.08 10.04
C ALA A 67 15.20 1.64 10.04
N ALA A 68 15.01 2.82 10.62
CA ALA A 68 13.71 3.50 10.64
C ALA A 68 13.31 3.92 9.22
N CYS A 69 12.00 3.88 8.95
CA CYS A 69 11.44 4.46 7.74
C CYS A 69 11.54 5.99 7.84
N SER A 70 12.02 6.66 6.79
CA SER A 70 12.13 8.10 6.77
C SER A 70 10.77 8.77 6.63
N ASP A 71 10.65 10.03 7.07
CA ASP A 71 9.42 10.82 6.90
C ASP A 71 9.11 11.05 5.42
N GLU A 72 10.13 11.19 4.58
CA GLU A 72 9.99 11.33 3.14
C GLU A 72 9.40 10.06 2.50
N GLU A 73 9.89 8.88 2.87
CA GLU A 73 9.34 7.61 2.40
C GLU A 73 7.87 7.42 2.83
N ARG A 74 7.55 7.79 4.07
CA ARG A 74 6.18 7.75 4.60
C ARG A 74 5.26 8.68 3.82
N TYR A 75 5.72 9.89 3.53
CA TYR A 75 4.97 10.86 2.74
C TYR A 75 4.70 10.34 1.32
N GLU A 76 5.75 9.91 0.63
CA GLU A 76 5.66 9.41 -0.75
C GLU A 76 4.73 8.20 -0.86
N TRP A 77 4.81 7.28 0.08
CA TRP A 77 3.93 6.12 0.10
C TRP A 77 2.47 6.54 0.30
N ALA A 78 2.18 7.36 1.30
CA ALA A 78 0.83 7.82 1.59
C ALA A 78 0.23 8.63 0.43
N ALA A 79 1.01 9.52 -0.17
CA ALA A 79 0.60 10.31 -1.33
C ALA A 79 0.32 9.42 -2.54
N SER A 80 1.18 8.43 -2.80
CA SER A 80 1.01 7.46 -3.89
C SER A 80 -0.25 6.62 -3.71
N ASP A 81 -0.54 6.18 -2.50
CA ASP A 81 -1.74 5.42 -2.16
C ASP A 81 -3.01 6.20 -2.47
N ILE A 82 -3.10 7.46 -2.04
CA ILE A 82 -4.24 8.32 -2.31
C ILE A 82 -4.39 8.62 -3.81
N ARG A 83 -3.29 8.86 -4.51
CA ARG A 83 -3.31 9.07 -5.96
C ARG A 83 -3.81 7.84 -6.71
N ALA A 84 -3.47 6.64 -6.25
CA ALA A 84 -3.99 5.39 -6.82
C ALA A 84 -5.50 5.26 -6.61
N HIS A 85 -6.01 5.53 -5.42
CA HIS A 85 -7.44 5.54 -5.13
C HIS A 85 -8.19 6.59 -5.96
N ARG A 86 -7.60 7.79 -6.11
CA ARG A 86 -8.11 8.85 -6.97
C ARG A 86 -8.26 8.39 -8.43
N ALA A 87 -7.24 7.76 -8.98
CA ALA A 87 -7.26 7.28 -10.35
C ALA A 87 -8.37 6.25 -10.57
N VAL A 88 -8.55 5.32 -9.65
CA VAL A 88 -9.63 4.32 -9.69
C VAL A 88 -10.99 5.00 -9.60
N ALA A 89 -11.21 5.89 -8.64
CA ALA A 89 -12.48 6.58 -8.43
C ALA A 89 -12.90 7.41 -9.66
N LEU A 90 -11.97 8.13 -10.26
CA LEU A 90 -12.23 8.94 -11.46
C LEU A 90 -12.51 8.04 -12.67
N LYS A 91 -11.75 6.97 -12.85
CA LYS A 91 -11.95 6.02 -13.95
C LYS A 91 -13.32 5.33 -13.85
N GLU A 92 -13.73 4.89 -12.66
CA GLU A 92 -15.03 4.24 -12.45
C GLU A 92 -16.22 5.15 -12.70
N THR A 93 -16.04 6.46 -12.59
CA THR A 93 -17.10 7.46 -12.69
C THR A 93 -17.02 8.34 -13.94
N ASP A 94 -16.06 8.13 -14.84
CA ASP A 94 -15.89 8.94 -16.04
C ASP A 94 -17.12 8.93 -16.95
N TRP A 95 -17.80 7.79 -17.06
CA TRP A 95 -19.02 7.66 -17.86
C TRP A 95 -20.15 8.59 -17.39
N MET A 96 -20.17 8.99 -16.11
CA MET A 96 -21.18 9.87 -15.53
C MET A 96 -21.07 11.31 -16.02
N SER A 97 -19.93 11.70 -16.56
CA SER A 97 -19.69 13.03 -17.11
C SER A 97 -20.12 13.19 -18.58
N CYS A 98 -20.56 12.09 -19.22
CA CYS A 98 -21.06 12.12 -20.59
C CYS A 98 -22.40 12.86 -20.67
N ASN A 99 -22.60 13.65 -21.75
CA ASN A 99 -23.78 14.52 -21.92
C ASN A 99 -25.11 13.75 -22.05
N ASP A 100 -25.06 12.49 -22.48
CA ASP A 100 -26.22 11.62 -22.67
C ASP A 100 -26.59 10.80 -21.43
N VAL A 101 -25.86 10.96 -20.33
CA VAL A 101 -26.14 10.28 -19.06
C VAL A 101 -26.96 11.19 -18.14
N GLU A 102 -28.17 10.75 -17.82
CA GLU A 102 -29.08 11.46 -16.91
C GLU A 102 -29.27 10.65 -15.61
N LEU A 103 -28.50 10.99 -14.60
CA LEU A 103 -28.66 10.44 -13.24
C LEU A 103 -29.50 11.39 -12.39
N GLU A 104 -30.38 10.86 -11.54
CA GLU A 104 -31.17 11.67 -10.62
C GLU A 104 -30.31 12.48 -9.66
N ASN A 105 -29.22 11.89 -9.19
CA ASN A 105 -28.24 12.54 -8.30
C ASN A 105 -26.93 12.91 -8.99
N HIS A 106 -27.00 13.33 -10.24
CA HIS A 106 -25.83 13.72 -11.04
C HIS A 106 -24.96 14.76 -10.33
N SER A 107 -25.58 15.78 -9.72
CA SER A 107 -24.84 16.82 -9.00
C SER A 107 -24.03 16.30 -7.81
N GLU A 108 -24.54 15.31 -7.08
CA GLU A 108 -23.79 14.65 -5.99
C GLU A 108 -22.56 13.92 -6.50
N TRP A 109 -22.69 13.24 -7.65
CA TRP A 109 -21.57 12.56 -8.29
C TRP A 109 -20.52 13.54 -8.82
N MET A 110 -20.94 14.70 -9.34
CA MET A 110 -20.01 15.73 -9.80
C MET A 110 -19.24 16.35 -8.63
N VAL A 111 -19.87 16.54 -7.48
CA VAL A 111 -19.20 16.99 -6.24
C VAL A 111 -18.20 15.95 -5.77
N TYR A 112 -18.57 14.67 -5.77
CA TYR A 112 -17.67 13.56 -5.42
C TYR A 112 -16.45 13.52 -6.32
N ARG A 113 -16.63 13.63 -7.65
CA ARG A 113 -15.54 13.66 -8.61
C ARG A 113 -14.61 14.85 -8.40
N ARG A 114 -15.16 16.03 -8.12
CA ARG A 114 -14.38 17.24 -7.84
C ARG A 114 -13.53 17.08 -6.58
N LYS A 115 -14.09 16.53 -5.52
CA LYS A 115 -13.36 16.25 -4.29
C LYS A 115 -12.16 15.32 -4.55
N TRP A 116 -12.32 14.30 -5.39
CA TRP A 116 -11.21 13.43 -5.77
C TRP A 116 -10.16 14.16 -6.60
N ARG A 117 -10.57 15.00 -7.56
CA ARG A 117 -9.61 15.77 -8.36
C ARG A 117 -8.75 16.68 -7.51
N ASP A 118 -9.33 17.29 -6.50
CA ASP A 118 -8.69 18.29 -5.64
C ASP A 118 -8.07 17.70 -4.36
N ILE A 119 -8.10 16.38 -4.19
CA ILE A 119 -7.70 15.73 -2.93
C ILE A 119 -6.23 15.98 -2.58
N THR A 120 -5.36 16.16 -3.56
CA THR A 120 -3.94 16.45 -3.32
C THR A 120 -3.70 17.84 -2.74
N GLU A 121 -4.68 18.74 -2.85
CA GLU A 121 -4.67 20.09 -2.30
C GLU A 121 -5.51 20.21 -1.02
N ALA A 122 -6.18 19.12 -0.61
CA ALA A 122 -7.01 19.13 0.57
C ALA A 122 -6.19 19.17 1.85
N GLU A 123 -6.78 19.74 2.90
CA GLU A 123 -6.15 19.80 4.21
C GLU A 123 -5.86 18.38 4.74
N GLY A 124 -4.66 18.21 5.28
CA GLY A 124 -4.23 16.93 5.85
C GLY A 124 -3.65 15.94 4.86
N PHE A 125 -3.60 16.28 3.55
CA PHE A 125 -2.97 15.41 2.56
C PHE A 125 -1.47 15.22 2.85
N PRO A 126 -0.93 14.01 2.78
CA PRO A 126 -1.58 12.73 2.44
C PRO A 126 -2.01 11.90 3.66
N PHE A 127 -1.77 12.35 4.88
CA PHE A 127 -1.89 11.50 6.09
C PHE A 127 -3.27 11.51 6.71
N THR A 128 -3.89 12.69 6.85
CA THR A 128 -5.14 12.87 7.59
C THR A 128 -6.27 13.42 6.73
N VAL A 129 -6.11 13.41 5.41
CA VAL A 129 -7.12 13.89 4.49
C VAL A 129 -8.38 13.02 4.56
N GLU A 130 -9.54 13.67 4.61
CA GLU A 130 -10.81 12.97 4.55
C GLU A 130 -11.08 12.50 3.12
N LEU A 131 -11.27 11.18 2.93
CA LEU A 131 -11.58 10.63 1.63
C LEU A 131 -13.03 10.94 1.23
N PRO A 132 -13.30 11.29 -0.05
CA PRO A 132 -14.64 11.57 -0.51
C PRO A 132 -15.58 10.37 -0.30
N LYS A 133 -16.78 10.64 0.18
CA LYS A 133 -17.80 9.62 0.42
C LYS A 133 -18.58 9.36 -0.86
N LYS A 134 -18.56 8.11 -1.31
CA LYS A 134 -19.23 7.68 -2.55
C LYS A 134 -20.75 7.83 -2.44
N PRO A 135 -21.40 8.59 -3.36
CA PRO A 135 -22.86 8.65 -3.41
C PRO A 135 -23.47 7.30 -3.79
N GLN A 136 -24.76 7.11 -3.49
CA GLN A 136 -25.48 5.95 -3.98
C GLN A 136 -25.79 6.10 -5.47
N LEU A 137 -25.60 5.02 -6.24
CA LEU A 137 -26.00 5.01 -7.64
C LEU A 137 -27.52 4.90 -7.73
N THR A 138 -28.16 5.95 -8.22
CA THR A 138 -29.61 5.97 -8.50
C THR A 138 -29.86 5.47 -9.91
N LYS A 139 -31.12 5.09 -10.20
CA LYS A 139 -31.54 4.73 -11.56
C LYS A 139 -31.35 5.91 -12.49
N CYS A 140 -30.94 5.66 -13.72
CA CYS A 140 -30.98 6.66 -14.77
C CYS A 140 -32.43 7.09 -15.01
N LYS A 141 -32.65 8.38 -15.24
CA LYS A 141 -34.00 8.92 -15.53
C LYS A 141 -34.70 8.27 -16.73
N ASN A 142 -33.90 7.66 -17.62
CA ASN A 142 -34.36 7.01 -18.85
C ASN A 142 -34.52 5.49 -18.75
N GLY A 143 -34.51 4.91 -17.54
CA GLY A 143 -34.87 3.53 -17.31
C GLY A 143 -33.76 2.48 -17.59
N TYR A 144 -32.50 2.87 -17.65
CA TYR A 144 -31.37 1.96 -17.80
C TYR A 144 -30.67 1.70 -16.49
#